data_a650673a1ea94510715f944e5d49f43a
#
_entry.id   a650673a1ea94510715f944e5d49f43a
#
_cell.length_a   1.000
_cell.length_b   1.000
_cell.length_c   1.000
_cell.angle_alpha   90.00
_cell.angle_beta   90.00
_cell.angle_gamma   90.00
#
_symmetry.space_group_name_H-M   'P 1'
#
loop_
_entity.id
_entity.type
_entity.pdbx_description
1 polymer ?
#
loop_
_entity_poly.entity_id
_entity_poly.type
_entity_poly.pdbx_seq_one_letter_code
_entity_poly.pdbx_strand_id
1 'polypeptide(L)'
;VIAGTAGGRRLVAPAGRDVRPTTDRVKEAWFSSLAPALRGAAVLDLFAGSGALGIEAASRGASRVVCVERDRRALAALQENVEVTGLDVEVVAGRLPDALAGVLGPFDVVVADPPYDLPGDVLDAVLAALVPLLAPGAQVWLEADRRRDPPAWPAPLGHDRTRRYGDTALHRAVVLDQPGEPGDAAPGPPPGPPPGAETDRTEQQ
;
A
#
# COMPACT_ATOMS: atom_id res chain seq x y z
N VAL A 1 18.59 8.04 -1.42
CA VAL A 1 17.85 7.14 -2.32
C VAL A 1 18.75 5.99 -2.71
N ILE A 2 18.28 4.76 -2.51
CA ILE A 2 19.10 3.55 -2.69
C ILE A 2 19.18 3.17 -4.16
N ALA A 3 18.06 3.17 -4.88
CA ALA A 3 17.99 2.70 -6.25
C ALA A 3 16.99 3.51 -7.10
N GLY A 4 16.88 3.16 -8.39
CA GLY A 4 15.97 3.79 -9.34
C GLY A 4 16.55 5.06 -9.98
N THR A 5 15.66 5.90 -10.49
CA THR A 5 16.03 7.11 -11.28
C THR A 5 16.75 8.17 -10.46
N ALA A 6 16.52 8.23 -9.14
CA ALA A 6 17.20 9.12 -8.20
C ALA A 6 18.25 8.41 -7.33
N GLY A 7 18.66 7.19 -7.70
CA GLY A 7 19.64 6.40 -6.94
C GLY A 7 20.94 7.16 -6.67
N GLY A 8 21.49 7.01 -5.45
CA GLY A 8 22.69 7.70 -4.98
C GLY A 8 22.47 9.12 -4.44
N ARG A 9 21.30 9.74 -4.63
CA ARG A 9 21.01 11.07 -4.06
C ARG A 9 20.86 10.98 -2.55
N ARG A 10 21.50 11.90 -1.84
CA ARG A 10 21.36 12.02 -0.38
C ARG A 10 20.11 12.82 -0.06
N LEU A 11 19.32 12.32 0.89
CA LEU A 11 18.16 13.03 1.43
C LEU A 11 18.53 13.79 2.68
N VAL A 12 17.93 14.96 2.86
CA VAL A 12 18.05 15.79 4.06
C VAL A 12 17.23 15.16 5.16
N ALA A 13 17.79 15.05 6.36
CA ALA A 13 17.08 14.62 7.55
C ALA A 13 16.45 15.83 8.26
N PRO A 14 15.31 15.65 8.96
CA PRO A 14 14.70 16.71 9.75
C PRO A 14 15.67 17.26 10.81
N ALA A 15 15.79 18.59 10.91
CA ALA A 15 16.67 19.22 11.87
C ALA A 15 16.24 18.92 13.33
N GLY A 16 17.19 18.54 14.18
CA GLY A 16 17.00 18.43 15.63
C GLY A 16 16.29 17.17 16.14
N ARG A 17 16.10 16.16 15.34
CA ARG A 17 15.75 14.81 15.79
C ARG A 17 16.97 13.90 15.70
N ASP A 18 17.31 13.23 16.80
CA ASP A 18 17.97 11.92 16.74
C ASP A 18 16.98 10.94 16.12
N VAL A 19 16.78 11.08 14.80
CA VAL A 19 16.06 10.09 14.04
C VAL A 19 16.95 8.87 14.08
N ARG A 20 16.57 7.88 14.88
CA ARG A 20 17.19 6.56 14.78
C ARG A 20 17.02 6.16 13.33
N PRO A 21 18.08 6.14 12.53
CA PRO A 21 17.89 5.79 11.12
C PRO A 21 17.40 4.35 11.13
N THR A 22 16.21 4.11 10.61
CA THR A 22 15.88 2.77 10.10
C THR A 22 17.08 2.41 9.27
N THR A 23 17.87 1.42 9.76
CA THR A 23 19.20 1.21 9.20
C THR A 23 19.05 1.00 7.71
N ASP A 24 19.96 1.51 6.89
CA ASP A 24 19.90 1.35 5.43
C ASP A 24 19.64 -0.10 5.04
N ARG A 25 20.10 -1.04 5.85
CA ARG A 25 19.85 -2.47 5.73
C ARG A 25 18.37 -2.86 5.84
N VAL A 26 17.60 -2.25 6.76
CA VAL A 26 16.17 -2.55 6.91
C VAL A 26 15.41 -1.95 5.74
N LYS A 27 15.76 -0.74 5.32
CA LYS A 27 15.20 -0.10 4.12
C LYS A 27 15.48 -0.90 2.86
N GLU A 28 16.73 -1.37 2.69
CA GLU A 28 17.11 -2.25 1.57
C GLU A 28 16.29 -3.55 1.57
N ALA A 29 16.14 -4.20 2.72
CA ALA A 29 15.35 -5.41 2.85
C ALA A 29 13.87 -5.17 2.59
N TRP A 30 13.34 -4.04 3.07
CA TRP A 30 11.97 -3.61 2.81
C TRP A 30 11.73 -3.41 1.32
N PHE A 31 12.55 -2.57 0.68
CA PHE A 31 12.43 -2.29 -0.75
C PHE A 31 12.75 -3.48 -1.65
N SER A 32 13.63 -4.38 -1.24
CA SER A 32 13.83 -5.66 -1.95
C SER A 32 12.55 -6.50 -1.96
N SER A 33 11.79 -6.45 -0.88
CA SER A 33 10.51 -7.17 -0.76
C SER A 33 9.36 -6.46 -1.51
N LEU A 34 9.41 -5.13 -1.60
CA LEU A 34 8.41 -4.28 -2.28
C LEU A 34 8.67 -4.16 -3.79
N ALA A 35 9.90 -4.29 -4.23
CA ALA A 35 10.33 -3.98 -5.60
C ALA A 35 9.42 -4.55 -6.70
N PRO A 36 8.95 -5.81 -6.62
CA PRO A 36 8.06 -6.36 -7.65
C PRO A 36 6.71 -5.64 -7.75
N ALA A 37 6.25 -5.01 -6.66
CA ALA A 37 4.94 -4.36 -6.57
C ALA A 37 4.99 -2.84 -6.83
N LEU A 38 6.17 -2.23 -6.97
CA LEU A 38 6.29 -0.76 -7.05
C LEU A 38 6.14 -0.21 -8.47
N ARG A 39 6.58 -0.94 -9.49
CA ARG A 39 6.56 -0.41 -10.87
C ARG A 39 5.12 -0.20 -11.35
N GLY A 40 4.79 1.06 -11.66
CA GLY A 40 3.45 1.46 -12.09
C GLY A 40 2.41 1.57 -10.98
N ALA A 41 2.78 1.25 -9.73
CA ALA A 41 1.87 1.28 -8.59
C ALA A 41 1.56 2.69 -8.10
N ALA A 42 0.37 2.88 -7.55
CA ALA A 42 0.03 3.99 -6.67
C ALA A 42 0.46 3.65 -5.24
N VAL A 43 1.30 4.49 -4.65
CA VAL A 43 1.91 4.26 -3.33
C VAL A 43 1.50 5.34 -2.34
N LEU A 44 1.12 4.95 -1.13
CA LEU A 44 0.84 5.85 -0.01
C LEU A 44 1.85 5.61 1.12
N ASP A 45 2.58 6.67 1.49
CA ASP A 45 3.53 6.67 2.59
C ASP A 45 2.92 7.37 3.80
N LEU A 46 2.56 6.59 4.81
CA LEU A 46 1.99 7.08 6.06
C LEU A 46 3.10 7.34 7.08
N PHE A 47 3.03 8.45 7.77
CA PHE A 47 4.10 8.91 8.68
C PHE A 47 5.42 9.15 7.95
N ALA A 48 5.37 9.82 6.80
CA ALA A 48 6.44 9.85 5.81
C ALA A 48 7.76 10.45 6.31
N GLY A 49 7.76 11.24 7.39
CA GLY A 49 8.95 11.87 7.90
C GLY A 49 9.61 12.77 6.83
N SER A 50 10.86 12.49 6.49
CA SER A 50 11.56 13.18 5.40
C SER A 50 11.26 12.62 4.00
N GLY A 51 10.31 11.70 3.88
CA GLY A 51 9.88 11.09 2.63
C GLY A 51 10.77 9.95 2.13
N ALA A 52 11.59 9.38 3.00
CA ALA A 52 12.58 8.39 2.55
C ALA A 52 11.96 7.16 1.88
N LEU A 53 10.81 6.69 2.35
CA LEU A 53 10.12 5.54 1.76
C LEU A 53 9.36 5.93 0.48
N GLY A 54 8.57 7.00 0.52
CA GLY A 54 7.82 7.47 -0.65
C GLY A 54 8.72 7.89 -1.82
N ILE A 55 9.78 8.63 -1.55
CA ILE A 55 10.76 9.04 -2.56
C ILE A 55 11.50 7.82 -3.16
N GLU A 56 11.84 6.83 -2.35
CA GLU A 56 12.42 5.58 -2.85
C GLU A 56 11.44 4.83 -3.76
N ALA A 57 10.14 4.79 -3.38
CA ALA A 57 9.11 4.17 -4.21
C ALA A 57 8.96 4.90 -5.56
N ALA A 58 8.91 6.24 -5.56
CA ALA A 58 8.88 7.04 -6.78
C ALA A 58 10.12 6.79 -7.65
N SER A 59 11.31 6.78 -7.05
CA SER A 59 12.57 6.47 -7.74
C SER A 59 12.59 5.10 -8.41
N ARG A 60 11.88 4.13 -7.84
CA ARG A 60 11.75 2.76 -8.38
C ARG A 60 10.61 2.58 -9.38
N GLY A 61 9.93 3.66 -9.75
CA GLY A 61 8.95 3.67 -10.83
C GLY A 61 7.50 3.50 -10.39
N ALA A 62 7.16 3.84 -9.16
CA ALA A 62 5.78 4.07 -8.79
C ALA A 62 5.17 5.16 -9.68
N SER A 63 3.93 4.96 -10.13
CA SER A 63 3.24 5.89 -11.04
C SER A 63 2.65 7.08 -10.32
N ARG A 64 2.37 6.94 -9.04
CA ARG A 64 1.87 7.97 -8.13
C ARG A 64 2.39 7.70 -6.73
N VAL A 65 2.83 8.73 -6.05
CA VAL A 65 3.24 8.64 -4.64
C VAL A 65 2.62 9.77 -3.85
N VAL A 66 1.97 9.43 -2.74
CA VAL A 66 1.43 10.39 -1.77
C VAL A 66 2.12 10.14 -0.44
N CYS A 67 2.69 11.20 0.14
CA CYS A 67 3.33 11.18 1.46
C CYS A 67 2.52 12.00 2.45
N VAL A 68 2.12 11.39 3.58
CA VAL A 68 1.38 12.07 4.65
C VAL A 68 2.28 12.29 5.85
N GLU A 69 2.42 13.55 6.27
CA GLU A 69 3.26 13.93 7.42
C GLU A 69 2.62 15.10 8.19
N ARG A 70 2.80 15.14 9.51
CA ARG A 70 2.26 16.21 10.38
C ARG A 70 3.31 17.15 10.97
N ASP A 71 4.53 16.67 11.16
CA ASP A 71 5.59 17.44 11.78
C ASP A 71 6.16 18.48 10.80
N ARG A 72 6.15 19.75 11.19
CA ARG A 72 6.57 20.85 10.31
C ARG A 72 8.02 20.76 9.85
N ARG A 73 8.92 20.22 10.69
CA ARG A 73 10.34 20.08 10.34
C ARG A 73 10.54 18.91 9.37
N ALA A 74 9.80 17.82 9.60
CA ALA A 74 9.81 16.70 8.70
C ALA A 74 9.21 17.08 7.33
N LEU A 75 8.11 17.83 7.31
CA LEU A 75 7.51 18.38 6.07
C LEU A 75 8.49 19.26 5.29
N ALA A 76 9.21 20.15 5.96
CA ALA A 76 10.23 20.99 5.29
C ALA A 76 11.32 20.12 4.65
N ALA A 77 11.83 19.12 5.36
CA ALA A 77 12.82 18.19 4.83
C ALA A 77 12.24 17.34 3.68
N LEU A 78 10.99 16.90 3.79
CA LEU A 78 10.31 16.15 2.73
C LEU A 78 10.17 16.99 1.44
N GLN A 79 9.72 18.25 1.55
CA GLN A 79 9.59 19.16 0.42
C GLN A 79 10.95 19.42 -0.25
N GLU A 80 12.00 19.71 0.54
CA GLU A 80 13.36 19.87 0.03
C GLU A 80 13.85 18.60 -0.70
N ASN A 81 13.56 17.42 -0.14
CA ASN A 81 13.95 16.15 -0.75
C ASN A 81 13.20 15.88 -2.07
N VAL A 82 11.92 16.25 -2.17
CA VAL A 82 11.16 16.17 -3.41
C VAL A 82 11.78 17.09 -4.48
N GLU A 83 12.10 18.34 -4.12
CA GLU A 83 12.75 19.30 -5.02
C GLU A 83 14.12 18.80 -5.50
N VAL A 84 14.98 18.36 -4.57
CA VAL A 84 16.34 17.87 -4.88
C VAL A 84 16.30 16.63 -5.77
N THR A 85 15.34 15.73 -5.55
CA THR A 85 15.22 14.51 -6.36
C THR A 85 14.55 14.77 -7.72
N GLY A 86 13.71 15.80 -7.82
CA GLY A 86 12.92 16.10 -9.01
C GLY A 86 11.87 15.04 -9.32
N LEU A 87 11.49 14.24 -8.31
CA LEU A 87 10.47 13.22 -8.45
C LEU A 87 9.08 13.80 -8.17
N ASP A 88 8.07 13.28 -8.86
CA ASP A 88 6.68 13.66 -8.63
C ASP A 88 6.13 12.92 -7.41
N VAL A 89 6.04 13.65 -6.28
CA VAL A 89 5.54 13.16 -5.00
C VAL A 89 4.58 14.17 -4.42
N GLU A 90 3.34 13.75 -4.23
CA GLU A 90 2.31 14.56 -3.56
C GLU A 90 2.57 14.58 -2.05
N VAL A 91 2.58 15.77 -1.45
CA VAL A 91 2.80 15.94 -0.01
C VAL A 91 1.53 16.44 0.64
N VAL A 92 0.98 15.64 1.56
CA VAL A 92 -0.21 15.96 2.36
C VAL A 92 0.22 16.29 3.78
N ALA A 93 0.06 17.55 4.16
CA ALA A 93 0.35 18.02 5.51
C ALA A 93 -0.87 17.79 6.42
N GLY A 94 -0.75 16.89 7.40
CA GLY A 94 -1.86 16.63 8.30
C GLY A 94 -1.63 15.49 9.28
N ARG A 95 -2.50 15.43 10.28
CA ARG A 95 -2.47 14.37 11.29
C ARG A 95 -3.31 13.17 10.82
N LEU A 96 -2.76 11.98 10.96
CA LEU A 96 -3.51 10.74 10.76
C LEU A 96 -4.40 10.43 11.98
N PRO A 97 -5.61 9.87 11.78
CA PRO A 97 -6.20 9.49 10.48
C PRO A 97 -6.84 10.64 9.68
N ASP A 98 -7.07 11.82 10.27
CA ASP A 98 -7.89 12.91 9.70
C ASP A 98 -7.42 13.34 8.30
N ALA A 99 -6.11 13.35 8.08
CA ALA A 99 -5.51 13.72 6.79
C ALA A 99 -5.93 12.80 5.63
N LEU A 100 -6.34 11.55 5.92
CA LEU A 100 -6.77 10.61 4.89
C LEU A 100 -8.10 11.02 4.23
N ALA A 101 -8.93 11.82 4.90
CA ALA A 101 -10.19 12.30 4.33
C ALA A 101 -10.02 13.10 3.03
N GLY A 102 -8.85 13.72 2.83
CA GLY A 102 -8.52 14.49 1.61
C GLY A 102 -7.71 13.69 0.59
N VAL A 103 -7.32 12.46 0.90
CA VAL A 103 -6.49 11.63 0.01
C VAL A 103 -7.38 10.81 -0.92
N LEU A 104 -7.10 10.86 -2.20
CA LEU A 104 -7.84 10.09 -3.20
C LEU A 104 -7.12 8.78 -3.51
N GLY A 105 -7.81 7.65 -3.31
CA GLY A 105 -7.35 6.31 -3.73
C GLY A 105 -7.76 5.99 -5.18
N PRO A 106 -7.63 4.73 -5.64
CA PRO A 106 -7.08 3.63 -4.85
C PRO A 106 -5.53 3.58 -4.85
N PHE A 107 -4.97 2.92 -3.83
CA PHE A 107 -3.53 2.63 -3.73
C PHE A 107 -3.26 1.13 -3.79
N ASP A 108 -2.20 0.77 -4.49
CA ASP A 108 -1.73 -0.62 -4.62
C ASP A 108 -0.79 -1.03 -3.49
N VAL A 109 -0.03 -0.06 -2.98
CA VAL A 109 0.95 -0.28 -1.92
C VAL A 109 0.85 0.84 -0.89
N VAL A 110 0.78 0.46 0.37
CA VAL A 110 0.88 1.38 1.50
C VAL A 110 2.08 1.00 2.35
N VAL A 111 2.90 1.99 2.71
CA VAL A 111 4.00 1.84 3.65
C VAL A 111 3.74 2.72 4.86
N ALA A 112 4.03 2.24 6.05
CA ALA A 112 3.85 2.95 7.30
C ALA A 112 4.99 2.68 8.27
N ASP A 113 5.66 3.75 8.72
CA ASP A 113 6.70 3.73 9.74
C ASP A 113 6.26 4.66 10.90
N PRO A 114 5.26 4.23 11.70
CA PRO A 114 4.74 5.05 12.78
C PRO A 114 5.76 5.25 13.90
N PRO A 115 5.68 6.35 14.67
CA PRO A 115 6.45 6.51 15.87
C PRO A 115 6.21 5.35 16.84
N TYR A 116 7.26 4.87 17.50
CA TYR A 116 7.17 3.72 18.44
C TYR A 116 6.25 3.96 19.64
N ASP A 117 6.01 5.21 20.00
CA ASP A 117 5.10 5.65 21.05
C ASP A 117 3.68 5.93 20.56
N LEU A 118 3.38 5.60 19.29
CA LEU A 118 2.03 5.76 18.77
C LEU A 118 1.06 4.88 19.56
N PRO A 119 -0.02 5.45 20.15
CA PRO A 119 -1.05 4.67 20.82
C PRO A 119 -1.72 3.66 19.86
N GLY A 120 -2.04 2.47 20.38
CA GLY A 120 -2.62 1.40 19.57
C GLY A 120 -3.95 1.77 18.94
N ASP A 121 -4.82 2.45 19.69
CA ASP A 121 -6.12 2.94 19.23
C ASP A 121 -6.00 3.95 18.09
N VAL A 122 -4.93 4.76 18.07
CA VAL A 122 -4.65 5.67 16.95
C VAL A 122 -4.22 4.87 15.71
N LEU A 123 -3.37 3.85 15.87
CA LEU A 123 -2.99 2.99 14.77
C LEU A 123 -4.21 2.25 14.19
N ASP A 124 -5.07 1.71 15.06
CA ASP A 124 -6.29 1.02 14.65
C ASP A 124 -7.22 1.97 13.86
N ALA A 125 -7.38 3.21 14.31
CA ALA A 125 -8.15 4.23 13.60
C ALA A 125 -7.54 4.58 12.22
N VAL A 126 -6.20 4.67 12.12
CA VAL A 126 -5.51 4.88 10.84
C VAL A 126 -5.73 3.72 9.88
N LEU A 127 -5.59 2.47 10.37
CA LEU A 127 -5.80 1.29 9.54
C LEU A 127 -7.26 1.19 9.06
N ALA A 128 -8.23 1.52 9.92
CA ALA A 128 -9.64 1.55 9.54
C ALA A 128 -9.94 2.62 8.47
N ALA A 129 -9.39 3.83 8.64
CA ALA A 129 -9.56 4.93 7.68
C ALA A 129 -8.84 4.67 6.34
N LEU A 130 -7.84 3.79 6.33
CA LEU A 130 -7.10 3.39 5.14
C LEU A 130 -7.91 2.47 4.21
N VAL A 131 -8.77 1.60 4.75
CA VAL A 131 -9.48 0.56 4.00
C VAL A 131 -10.14 1.07 2.71
N PRO A 132 -10.93 2.16 2.72
CA PRO A 132 -11.61 2.65 1.50
C PRO A 132 -10.66 3.20 0.43
N LEU A 133 -9.37 3.38 0.75
CA LEU A 133 -8.36 3.89 -0.16
C LEU A 133 -7.53 2.77 -0.83
N LEU A 134 -7.81 1.51 -0.53
CA LEU A 134 -7.03 0.37 -1.02
C LEU A 134 -7.61 -0.19 -2.32
N ALA A 135 -6.72 -0.50 -3.26
CA ALA A 135 -7.06 -1.29 -4.44
C ALA A 135 -7.32 -2.77 -4.08
N PRO A 136 -8.08 -3.51 -4.88
CA PRO A 136 -8.12 -4.96 -4.78
C PRO A 136 -6.70 -5.56 -4.84
N GLY A 137 -6.37 -6.49 -3.92
CA GLY A 137 -5.03 -7.07 -3.81
C GLY A 137 -3.93 -6.15 -3.29
N ALA A 138 -4.27 -4.94 -2.85
CA ALA A 138 -3.32 -3.99 -2.29
C ALA A 138 -2.55 -4.57 -1.10
N GLN A 139 -1.33 -4.07 -0.91
CA GLN A 139 -0.43 -4.48 0.15
C GLN A 139 -0.22 -3.35 1.14
N VAL A 140 -0.35 -3.65 2.43
CA VAL A 140 -0.02 -2.73 3.51
C VAL A 140 1.18 -3.25 4.27
N TRP A 141 2.22 -2.43 4.39
CA TRP A 141 3.45 -2.76 5.08
C TRP A 141 3.63 -1.81 6.27
N LEU A 142 3.76 -2.38 7.45
CA LEU A 142 3.89 -1.65 8.72
C LEU A 142 5.21 -2.00 9.40
N GLU A 143 6.02 -0.97 9.70
CA GLU A 143 7.16 -1.11 10.58
C GLU A 143 6.73 -1.04 12.05
N ALA A 144 7.33 -1.87 12.89
CA ALA A 144 7.11 -1.89 14.33
C ALA A 144 8.37 -2.37 15.07
N ASP A 145 8.40 -2.19 16.40
CA ASP A 145 9.40 -2.83 17.25
C ASP A 145 9.34 -4.35 17.04
N ARG A 146 10.52 -5.00 17.03
CA ARG A 146 10.65 -6.46 16.82
C ARG A 146 9.77 -7.32 17.73
N ARG A 147 9.47 -6.83 18.93
CA ARG A 147 8.70 -7.55 19.94
C ARG A 147 7.20 -7.40 19.78
N ARG A 148 6.76 -6.43 18.94
CA ARG A 148 5.33 -6.24 18.70
C ARG A 148 4.81 -7.31 17.75
N ASP A 149 3.65 -7.83 18.10
CA ASP A 149 2.85 -8.66 17.22
C ASP A 149 2.19 -7.79 16.13
N PRO A 150 1.75 -8.39 15.00
CA PRO A 150 0.99 -7.67 13.99
C PRO A 150 -0.24 -7.02 14.62
N PRO A 151 -0.67 -5.84 14.14
CA PRO A 151 -1.89 -5.21 14.60
C PRO A 151 -3.13 -6.04 14.24
N ALA A 152 -4.26 -5.73 14.84
CA ALA A 152 -5.55 -6.21 14.37
C ALA A 152 -5.86 -5.55 13.03
N TRP A 153 -5.68 -6.29 11.93
CA TRP A 153 -5.96 -5.79 10.60
C TRP A 153 -7.47 -5.69 10.39
N PRO A 154 -8.02 -4.51 10.03
CA PRO A 154 -9.44 -4.39 9.69
C PRO A 154 -9.76 -5.11 8.38
N ALA A 155 -10.92 -5.76 8.31
CA ALA A 155 -11.36 -6.34 7.04
C ALA A 155 -11.46 -5.26 5.93
N PRO A 156 -11.11 -5.56 4.68
CA PRO A 156 -10.73 -6.87 4.13
C PRO A 156 -9.22 -7.20 4.21
N LEU A 157 -8.43 -6.49 5.02
CA LEU A 157 -7.02 -6.77 5.19
C LEU A 157 -6.79 -8.06 5.97
N GLY A 158 -6.01 -8.99 5.40
CA GLY A 158 -5.54 -10.19 6.06
C GLY A 158 -4.03 -10.15 6.29
N HIS A 159 -3.58 -10.57 7.49
CA HIS A 159 -2.15 -10.72 7.75
C HIS A 159 -1.54 -11.77 6.81
N ASP A 160 -0.49 -11.37 6.07
CA ASP A 160 0.22 -12.27 5.16
C ASP A 160 1.50 -12.81 5.80
N ARG A 161 2.36 -11.93 6.29
CA ARG A 161 3.63 -12.31 6.89
C ARG A 161 4.23 -11.25 7.80
N THR A 162 5.15 -11.70 8.65
CA THR A 162 6.03 -10.85 9.45
C THR A 162 7.48 -11.22 9.16
N ARG A 163 8.32 -10.23 8.88
CA ARG A 163 9.78 -10.38 8.79
C ARG A 163 10.45 -9.56 9.87
N ARG A 164 11.49 -10.10 10.51
CA ARG A 164 12.22 -9.44 11.59
C ARG A 164 13.66 -9.18 11.18
N TYR A 165 14.12 -7.93 11.38
CA TYR A 165 15.46 -7.46 11.05
C TYR A 165 16.02 -6.65 12.21
N GLY A 166 17.05 -7.14 12.88
CA GLY A 166 17.58 -6.45 14.06
C GLY A 166 16.49 -6.19 15.10
N ASP A 167 16.24 -4.94 15.40
CA ASP A 167 15.21 -4.48 16.37
C ASP A 167 13.87 -4.14 15.71
N THR A 168 13.71 -4.40 14.42
CA THR A 168 12.55 -4.04 13.63
C THR A 168 11.77 -5.27 13.20
N ALA A 169 10.43 -5.19 13.22
CA ALA A 169 9.51 -6.09 12.55
C ALA A 169 8.83 -5.36 11.38
N LEU A 170 8.73 -6.02 10.24
CA LEU A 170 7.92 -5.60 9.11
C LEU A 170 6.72 -6.54 8.99
N HIS A 171 5.55 -6.02 9.28
CA HIS A 171 4.28 -6.73 9.12
C HIS A 171 3.69 -6.40 7.75
N ARG A 172 3.26 -7.42 7.02
CA ARG A 172 2.56 -7.27 5.77
C ARG A 172 1.15 -7.82 5.89
N ALA A 173 0.18 -7.03 5.43
CA ALA A 173 -1.17 -7.47 5.14
C ALA A 173 -1.49 -7.27 3.65
N VAL A 174 -2.46 -8.00 3.17
CA VAL A 174 -2.99 -7.87 1.80
C VAL A 174 -4.51 -7.74 1.85
N VAL A 175 -5.06 -6.99 0.91
CA VAL A 175 -6.52 -6.99 0.71
C VAL A 175 -6.90 -8.37 0.17
N LEU A 176 -7.68 -9.10 0.97
CA LEU A 176 -8.20 -10.41 0.58
C LEU A 176 -9.31 -10.21 -0.45
N ASP A 177 -9.29 -11.04 -1.49
CA ASP A 177 -10.44 -11.13 -2.38
C ASP A 177 -11.66 -11.52 -1.53
N GLN A 178 -12.66 -10.67 -1.49
CA GLN A 178 -13.97 -11.07 -0.94
C GLN A 178 -14.38 -12.30 -1.76
N PRO A 179 -14.73 -13.44 -1.13
CA PRO A 179 -15.35 -14.51 -1.88
C PRO A 179 -16.54 -13.87 -2.58
N GLY A 180 -16.48 -13.83 -3.92
CA GLY A 180 -17.44 -13.11 -4.75
C GLY A 180 -18.84 -13.39 -4.22
N GLU A 181 -19.66 -12.36 -4.07
CA GLU A 181 -21.09 -12.57 -4.00
C GLU A 181 -21.44 -13.54 -5.16
N PRO A 182 -22.26 -14.58 -4.91
CA PRO A 182 -22.72 -15.43 -5.99
C PRO A 182 -23.67 -14.60 -6.89
N GLY A 183 -23.07 -13.72 -7.63
CA GLY A 183 -23.67 -12.79 -8.54
C GLY A 183 -23.26 -13.15 -9.96
N ASP A 184 -24.26 -13.62 -10.69
CA ASP A 184 -24.24 -13.84 -12.13
C ASP A 184 -23.45 -15.08 -12.61
N ALA A 185 -23.94 -16.24 -12.23
CA ALA A 185 -23.88 -17.35 -13.15
C ALA A 185 -24.55 -16.88 -14.46
N ALA A 186 -23.76 -16.68 -15.50
CA ALA A 186 -24.28 -16.41 -16.83
C ALA A 186 -25.44 -17.39 -17.11
N PRO A 187 -26.59 -16.93 -17.63
CA PRO A 187 -27.69 -17.81 -17.91
C PRO A 187 -27.18 -18.94 -18.80
N GLY A 188 -27.32 -20.16 -18.30
CA GLY A 188 -26.96 -21.36 -19.06
C GLY A 188 -27.61 -21.35 -20.44
N PRO A 189 -27.03 -22.00 -21.42
CA PRO A 189 -27.62 -22.06 -22.74
C PRO A 189 -29.06 -22.56 -22.63
N PRO A 190 -29.97 -22.03 -23.44
CA PRO A 190 -31.38 -22.45 -23.43
C PRO A 190 -31.50 -23.94 -23.62
N PRO A 191 -32.44 -24.61 -22.94
CA PRO A 191 -32.66 -26.04 -23.10
C PRO A 191 -32.95 -26.34 -24.57
N GLY A 192 -32.21 -27.29 -25.12
CA GLY A 192 -32.41 -27.78 -26.48
C GLY A 192 -33.84 -28.29 -26.69
N PRO A 193 -34.35 -28.31 -27.92
CA PRO A 193 -35.68 -28.78 -28.22
C PRO A 193 -35.86 -30.24 -27.77
N PRO A 194 -37.08 -30.62 -27.35
CA PRO A 194 -37.34 -31.97 -26.87
C PRO A 194 -37.12 -32.99 -27.99
N PRO A 195 -36.58 -34.18 -27.70
CA PRO A 195 -36.44 -35.25 -28.67
C PRO A 195 -37.82 -35.81 -28.98
N GLY A 196 -38.23 -35.74 -30.26
CA GLY A 196 -39.42 -36.46 -30.73
C GLY A 196 -40.42 -35.60 -31.51
N ALA A 197 -40.06 -35.25 -32.75
CA ALA A 197 -41.04 -35.02 -33.79
C ALA A 197 -40.47 -35.61 -35.07
N GLU A 198 -40.53 -36.95 -35.17
CA GLU A 198 -40.43 -37.65 -36.41
C GLU A 198 -41.65 -37.25 -37.25
N THR A 199 -41.43 -36.44 -38.26
CA THR A 199 -42.44 -36.25 -39.31
C THR A 199 -42.41 -37.46 -40.23
N ASP A 200 -43.42 -38.29 -40.02
CA ASP A 200 -43.91 -39.32 -40.98
C ASP A 200 -44.12 -38.66 -42.34
N ARG A 201 -43.26 -38.95 -43.29
CA ARG A 201 -43.50 -38.73 -44.71
C ARG A 201 -43.85 -40.04 -45.34
N THR A 202 -45.12 -40.35 -45.23
CA THR A 202 -45.77 -41.36 -46.08
C THR A 202 -45.64 -40.94 -47.50
N GLU A 203 -45.06 -41.81 -48.30
CA GLU A 203 -45.11 -41.83 -49.76
C GLU A 203 -46.58 -41.82 -50.26
N GLN A 204 -46.82 -41.01 -51.25
CA GLN A 204 -47.83 -41.31 -52.27
C GLN A 204 -47.42 -40.77 -53.63
N GLN A 205 -47.13 -41.73 -54.57
CA GLN A 205 -47.32 -41.74 -56.02
C GLN A 205 -46.79 -40.54 -56.82
#